data_60e3d3706aa446a56f8e8ab4256c6c16
#
_entry.id   60e3d3706aa446a56f8e8ab4256c6c16
#
_cell.length_a   1.000
_cell.length_b   1.000
_cell.length_c   1.000
_cell.angle_alpha   90.00
_cell.angle_beta   90.00
_cell.angle_gamma   90.00
#
_symmetry.space_group_name_H-M   'P 1'
#
loop_
_entity.id
_entity.type
_entity.pdbx_description
1 polymer ?
#
loop_
_entity_poly.entity_id
_entity_poly.type
_entity_poly.pdbx_seq_one_letter_code
_entity_poly.pdbx_strand_id
1 'polypeptide(L)'
;MQVIKAMLYDAGALLHAPGPEGLPAGCPVWVDASGARAVTPPDLSRERMLEIMYGANRCEGFEPTGADGAAGATAHCIRVVEEVFGINWRYREFRPDTMLDAFREITDAFAALLEREGIPAH
;
A
#
# COMPACT_ATOMS: atom_id res chain seq x y z
N MET A 1 1.75 4.32 -17.92
CA MET A 1 2.07 5.22 -19.05
C MET A 1 1.00 6.28 -19.35
N GLN A 2 -0.29 6.06 -19.08
CA GLN A 2 -1.37 7.05 -19.30
C GLN A 2 -1.26 8.29 -18.42
N VAL A 3 -0.90 8.12 -17.14
CA VAL A 3 -0.70 9.24 -16.18
C VAL A 3 0.32 10.26 -16.71
N ILE A 4 1.50 9.77 -17.12
CA ILE A 4 2.58 10.61 -17.63
C ILE A 4 2.13 11.37 -18.91
N LYS A 5 1.41 10.70 -19.80
CA LYS A 5 0.88 11.36 -21.01
C LYS A 5 -0.13 12.44 -20.67
N ALA A 6 -1.06 12.19 -19.75
CA ALA A 6 -2.05 13.18 -19.32
C ALA A 6 -1.38 14.44 -18.74
N MET A 7 -0.33 14.27 -17.94
CA MET A 7 0.43 15.39 -17.37
C MET A 7 1.24 16.15 -18.42
N LEU A 8 1.96 15.44 -19.31
CA LEU A 8 2.84 16.07 -20.30
C LEU A 8 2.08 16.82 -21.41
N TYR A 9 0.92 16.31 -21.80
CA TYR A 9 0.14 16.86 -22.92
C TYR A 9 -1.10 17.65 -22.47
N ASP A 10 -1.26 17.85 -21.16
CA ASP A 10 -2.44 18.50 -20.58
C ASP A 10 -3.77 17.91 -21.10
N ALA A 11 -3.78 16.61 -21.30
CA ALA A 11 -4.89 15.95 -21.97
C ALA A 11 -6.11 15.69 -21.07
N GLY A 12 -6.00 15.96 -19.77
CA GLY A 12 -7.04 15.69 -18.78
C GLY A 12 -7.56 14.25 -18.85
N ALA A 13 -7.28 13.42 -17.85
CA ALA A 13 -7.75 12.03 -17.84
C ALA A 13 -8.27 11.62 -16.46
N LEU A 14 -9.41 10.93 -16.44
CA LEU A 14 -9.89 10.22 -15.26
C LEU A 14 -9.32 8.81 -15.32
N LEU A 15 -8.51 8.47 -14.32
CA LEU A 15 -7.80 7.20 -14.23
C LEU A 15 -8.04 6.56 -12.85
N HIS A 16 -7.77 5.28 -12.72
CA HIS A 16 -7.63 4.65 -11.41
C HIS A 16 -6.14 4.53 -11.09
N ALA A 17 -5.70 5.15 -10.01
CA ALA A 17 -4.31 5.24 -9.64
C ALA A 17 -4.15 5.19 -8.10
N PRO A 18 -2.93 4.97 -7.59
CA PRO A 18 -2.65 5.18 -6.16
C PRO A 18 -3.13 6.56 -5.72
N GLY A 19 -3.72 6.64 -4.53
CA GLY A 19 -4.30 7.87 -4.00
C GLY A 19 -3.28 8.99 -3.92
N PRO A 20 -3.55 10.17 -4.53
CA PRO A 20 -2.71 11.35 -4.35
C PRO A 20 -2.88 11.92 -2.95
N GLU A 21 -2.00 12.84 -2.56
CA GLU A 21 -2.08 13.59 -1.29
C GLU A 21 -2.02 12.69 -0.04
N GLY A 22 -1.36 11.52 -0.13
CA GLY A 22 -1.24 10.60 0.99
C GLY A 22 -2.51 9.79 1.28
N LEU A 23 -3.46 9.75 0.35
CA LEU A 23 -4.63 8.89 0.48
C LEU A 23 -4.23 7.41 0.42
N PRO A 24 -4.79 6.56 1.28
CA PRO A 24 -4.53 5.13 1.26
C PRO A 24 -5.20 4.48 0.05
N ALA A 25 -4.63 3.38 -0.44
CA ALA A 25 -5.18 2.58 -1.53
C ALA A 25 -5.32 3.32 -2.87
N GLY A 26 -5.89 2.66 -3.87
CA GLY A 26 -6.19 3.25 -5.16
C GLY A 26 -7.57 3.90 -5.20
N CYS A 27 -7.72 4.97 -5.97
CA CYS A 27 -9.00 5.66 -6.15
C CYS A 27 -9.11 6.24 -7.57
N PRO A 28 -10.31 6.70 -7.97
CA PRO A 28 -10.45 7.53 -9.17
C PRO A 28 -9.65 8.83 -8.99
N VAL A 29 -8.80 9.13 -9.96
CA VAL A 29 -7.90 10.28 -9.96
C VAL A 29 -8.04 11.03 -11.27
N TRP A 30 -8.30 12.32 -11.18
CA TRP A 30 -8.15 13.21 -12.33
C TRP A 30 -6.68 13.64 -12.43
N VAL A 31 -6.13 13.55 -13.63
CA VAL A 31 -4.73 13.90 -13.91
C VAL A 31 -4.68 14.84 -15.10
N ASP A 32 -3.97 15.95 -14.95
CA ASP A 32 -3.67 16.93 -15.99
C ASP A 32 -2.30 17.57 -15.74
N ALA A 33 -1.94 18.62 -16.47
CA ALA A 33 -0.66 19.31 -16.29
C ALA A 33 -0.50 19.97 -14.89
N SER A 34 -1.60 20.24 -14.19
CA SER A 34 -1.55 20.80 -12.83
C SER A 34 -1.25 19.75 -11.75
N GLY A 35 -1.31 18.46 -12.11
CA GLY A 35 -1.03 17.35 -11.20
C GLY A 35 -2.14 16.30 -11.16
N ALA A 36 -2.21 15.61 -10.04
CA ALA A 36 -3.18 14.54 -9.79
C ALA A 36 -4.05 14.91 -8.58
N ARG A 37 -5.36 14.72 -8.69
CA ARG A 37 -6.32 14.95 -7.59
C ARG A 37 -7.33 13.82 -7.51
N ALA A 38 -7.65 13.41 -6.29
CA ALA A 38 -8.66 12.39 -6.05
C ALA A 38 -10.05 12.90 -6.48
N VAL A 39 -10.81 12.04 -7.14
CA VAL A 39 -12.18 12.31 -7.55
C VAL A 39 -13.13 11.48 -6.71
N THR A 40 -14.01 12.15 -5.97
CA THR A 40 -15.09 11.49 -5.23
C THR A 40 -16.17 11.04 -6.21
N PRO A 41 -16.57 9.77 -6.23
CA PRO A 41 -17.69 9.30 -7.03
C PRO A 41 -18.98 10.07 -6.70
N PRO A 42 -19.87 10.33 -7.70
CA PRO A 42 -21.05 11.18 -7.50
C PRO A 42 -22.01 10.68 -6.41
N ASP A 43 -22.05 9.36 -6.20
CA ASP A 43 -22.97 8.74 -5.24
C ASP A 43 -22.36 8.55 -3.83
N LEU A 44 -21.16 9.09 -3.59
CA LEU A 44 -20.47 8.98 -2.30
C LEU A 44 -20.10 10.35 -1.75
N SER A 45 -20.17 10.52 -0.45
CA SER A 45 -19.48 11.63 0.20
C SER A 45 -17.98 11.37 0.28
N ARG A 46 -17.16 12.43 0.40
CA ARG A 46 -15.72 12.29 0.58
C ARG A 46 -15.38 11.48 1.84
N GLU A 47 -16.10 11.70 2.91
CA GLU A 47 -15.95 10.99 4.18
C GLU A 47 -16.18 9.48 3.99
N ARG A 48 -17.25 9.12 3.27
CA ARG A 48 -17.58 7.72 3.00
C ARG A 48 -16.56 7.07 2.09
N MET A 49 -16.05 7.79 1.10
CA MET A 49 -14.95 7.31 0.27
C MET A 49 -13.71 6.99 1.11
N LEU A 50 -13.32 7.90 2.02
CA LEU A 50 -12.17 7.70 2.91
C LEU A 50 -12.37 6.51 3.86
N GLU A 51 -13.55 6.35 4.45
CA GLU A 51 -13.88 5.17 5.27
C GLU A 51 -13.67 3.86 4.51
N ILE A 52 -14.15 3.80 3.26
CA ILE A 52 -13.97 2.62 2.39
C ILE A 52 -12.49 2.38 2.12
N MET A 53 -11.74 3.42 1.78
CA MET A 53 -10.30 3.31 1.47
C MET A 53 -9.49 2.83 2.69
N TYR A 54 -9.74 3.40 3.88
CA TYR A 54 -9.08 2.94 5.11
C TYR A 54 -9.51 1.54 5.51
N GLY A 55 -10.78 1.18 5.28
CA GLY A 55 -11.28 -0.17 5.48
C GLY A 55 -10.58 -1.18 4.59
N ALA A 56 -10.41 -0.87 3.30
CA ALA A 56 -9.69 -1.71 2.35
C ALA A 56 -8.21 -1.90 2.76
N ASN A 57 -7.53 -0.83 3.15
CA ASN A 57 -6.14 -0.91 3.64
C ASN A 57 -5.98 -1.86 4.84
N ARG A 58 -6.92 -1.82 5.78
CA ARG A 58 -6.92 -2.75 6.92
C ARG A 58 -7.10 -4.20 6.50
N CYS A 59 -7.92 -4.45 5.47
CA CYS A 59 -8.07 -5.79 4.90
C CYS A 59 -6.79 -6.27 4.21
N GLU A 60 -6.00 -5.36 3.66
CA GLU A 60 -4.67 -5.64 3.09
C GLU A 60 -3.59 -5.82 4.18
N GLY A 61 -3.91 -5.60 5.43
CA GLY A 61 -3.01 -5.77 6.56
C GLY A 61 -2.24 -4.52 6.97
N PHE A 62 -2.61 -3.35 6.46
CA PHE A 62 -1.92 -2.08 6.74
C PHE A 62 -2.84 -1.02 7.33
N GLU A 63 -2.26 -0.15 8.14
CA GLU A 63 -2.92 1.05 8.66
C GLU A 63 -1.93 2.23 8.69
N PRO A 64 -2.39 3.46 8.45
CA PRO A 64 -1.54 4.63 8.55
C PRO A 64 -1.15 4.87 10.01
N THR A 65 0.12 5.16 10.28
CA THR A 65 0.65 5.37 11.64
C THR A 65 0.96 6.82 11.95
N GLY A 66 1.03 7.70 10.95
CA GLY A 66 1.33 9.10 11.19
C GLY A 66 1.42 9.96 9.94
N ALA A 67 1.77 11.24 10.15
CA ALA A 67 1.89 12.24 9.08
C ALA A 67 3.20 12.13 8.26
N ASP A 68 4.12 11.27 8.67
CA ASP A 68 5.43 11.07 8.07
C ASP A 68 5.46 10.01 6.94
N GLY A 69 4.28 9.52 6.56
CA GLY A 69 4.15 8.52 5.51
C GLY A 69 4.47 7.09 5.96
N ALA A 70 4.66 6.85 7.26
CA ALA A 70 4.81 5.51 7.79
C ALA A 70 3.50 4.73 7.68
N ALA A 71 3.59 3.43 7.37
CA ALA A 71 2.48 2.50 7.38
C ALA A 71 2.76 1.39 8.39
N GLY A 72 1.84 1.16 9.32
CA GLY A 72 1.91 0.06 10.28
C GLY A 72 1.26 -1.21 9.76
N ALA A 73 1.82 -2.36 10.12
CA ALA A 73 1.12 -3.62 9.93
C ALA A 73 0.04 -3.79 11.01
N THR A 74 -1.16 -4.23 10.60
CA THR A 74 -2.22 -4.55 11.58
C THR A 74 -1.81 -5.70 12.49
N ALA A 75 -2.35 -5.75 13.70
CA ALA A 75 -2.10 -6.87 14.63
C ALA A 75 -2.45 -8.24 14.02
N HIS A 76 -3.42 -8.29 13.13
CA HIS A 76 -3.76 -9.50 12.39
C HIS A 76 -2.64 -9.89 11.42
N CYS A 77 -2.18 -8.94 10.61
CA CYS A 77 -1.08 -9.17 9.66
C CYS A 77 0.19 -9.64 10.39
N ILE A 78 0.58 -8.96 11.46
CA ILE A 78 1.74 -9.33 12.28
C ILE A 78 1.62 -10.79 12.74
N ARG A 79 0.49 -11.15 13.36
CA ARG A 79 0.28 -12.52 13.84
C ARG A 79 0.37 -13.56 12.72
N VAL A 80 -0.25 -13.30 11.57
CA VAL A 80 -0.20 -14.23 10.43
C VAL A 80 1.22 -14.39 9.90
N VAL A 81 1.96 -13.31 9.76
CA VAL A 81 3.36 -13.34 9.32
C VAL A 81 4.22 -14.14 10.31
N GLU A 82 4.08 -13.88 11.60
CA GLU A 82 4.84 -14.58 12.64
C GLU A 82 4.50 -16.08 12.69
N GLU A 83 3.22 -16.45 12.57
CA GLU A 83 2.78 -17.84 12.54
C GLU A 83 3.24 -18.58 11.28
N VAL A 84 3.07 -17.99 10.11
CA VAL A 84 3.39 -18.64 8.82
C VAL A 84 4.89 -18.80 8.64
N PHE A 85 5.65 -17.76 8.93
CA PHE A 85 7.11 -17.79 8.73
C PHE A 85 7.87 -18.35 9.95
N GLY A 86 7.25 -18.40 11.12
CA GLY A 86 7.90 -18.87 12.35
C GLY A 86 8.95 -17.87 12.87
N ILE A 87 8.74 -16.59 12.66
CA ILE A 87 9.64 -15.50 13.08
C ILE A 87 8.98 -14.59 14.11
N ASN A 88 9.80 -13.82 14.84
CA ASN A 88 9.34 -12.67 15.59
C ASN A 88 9.63 -11.43 14.76
N TRP A 89 8.61 -10.94 14.04
CA TRP A 89 8.78 -9.88 13.06
C TRP A 89 9.11 -8.55 13.74
N ARG A 90 10.30 -8.03 13.46
CA ARG A 90 10.83 -6.81 14.11
C ARG A 90 10.29 -5.52 13.52
N TYR A 91 10.04 -5.49 12.20
CA TYR A 91 9.62 -4.30 11.46
C TYR A 91 8.10 -4.26 11.32
N ARG A 92 7.44 -3.85 12.39
CA ARG A 92 5.97 -3.74 12.44
C ARG A 92 5.44 -2.44 11.84
N GLU A 93 6.37 -1.54 11.51
CA GLU A 93 6.11 -0.24 10.90
C GLU A 93 7.05 -0.06 9.71
N PHE A 94 6.47 0.24 8.55
CA PHE A 94 7.23 0.47 7.32
C PHE A 94 7.55 1.94 7.19
N ARG A 95 8.80 2.27 7.37
CA ARG A 95 9.35 3.61 7.25
C ARG A 95 10.33 3.65 6.08
N PRO A 96 10.50 4.79 5.38
CA PRO A 96 11.42 4.88 4.25
C PRO A 96 12.86 4.47 4.59
N ASP A 97 13.32 4.78 5.79
CA ASP A 97 14.68 4.50 6.27
C ASP A 97 14.91 3.03 6.68
N THR A 98 13.86 2.29 7.02
CA THR A 98 13.94 0.88 7.46
C THR A 98 13.30 -0.10 6.47
N MET A 99 12.69 0.39 5.39
CA MET A 99 11.92 -0.44 4.44
C MET A 99 12.75 -1.55 3.82
N LEU A 100 14.01 -1.29 3.44
CA LEU A 100 14.88 -2.31 2.83
C LEU A 100 15.21 -3.44 3.80
N ASP A 101 15.42 -3.13 5.07
CA ASP A 101 15.73 -4.13 6.09
C ASP A 101 14.48 -4.95 6.45
N ALA A 102 13.32 -4.29 6.54
CA ALA A 102 12.03 -4.97 6.69
C ALA A 102 11.75 -5.94 5.53
N PHE A 103 12.03 -5.49 4.31
CA PHE A 103 11.85 -6.32 3.11
C PHE A 103 12.80 -7.53 3.10
N ARG A 104 14.07 -7.34 3.48
CA ARG A 104 15.03 -8.44 3.60
C ARG A 104 14.58 -9.48 4.63
N GLU A 105 14.16 -9.05 5.82
CA GLU A 105 13.69 -9.97 6.85
C GLU A 105 12.55 -10.87 6.36
N ILE A 106 11.56 -10.30 5.66
CA ILE A 106 10.45 -11.06 5.07
C ILE A 106 10.94 -11.98 3.94
N THR A 107 11.84 -11.49 3.09
CA THR A 107 12.37 -12.30 1.98
C THR A 107 13.17 -13.49 2.48
N ASP A 108 14.01 -13.30 3.50
CA ASP A 108 14.81 -14.37 4.11
C ASP A 108 13.90 -15.39 4.81
N ALA A 109 12.86 -14.92 5.52
CA ALA A 109 11.87 -15.78 6.16
C ALA A 109 11.06 -16.59 5.13
N PHE A 110 10.73 -15.98 3.99
CA PHE A 110 10.05 -16.67 2.90
C PHE A 110 10.93 -17.74 2.25
N ALA A 111 12.22 -17.46 2.02
CA ALA A 111 13.18 -18.43 1.51
C ALA A 111 13.29 -19.64 2.46
N ALA A 112 13.40 -19.40 3.77
CA ALA A 112 13.44 -20.45 4.77
C ALA A 112 12.14 -21.27 4.82
N LEU A 113 10.98 -20.63 4.59
CA LEU A 113 9.70 -21.32 4.46
C LEU A 113 9.70 -22.26 3.26
N LEU A 114 10.15 -21.79 2.09
CA LEU A 114 10.21 -22.61 0.88
C LEU A 114 11.11 -23.84 1.08
N GLU A 115 12.28 -23.67 1.70
CA GLU A 115 13.16 -24.79 2.05
C GLU A 115 12.48 -25.81 2.97
N ARG A 116 11.82 -25.32 4.03
CA ARG A 116 11.10 -26.17 4.99
C ARG A 116 9.99 -26.99 4.35
N GLU A 117 9.28 -26.41 3.41
CA GLU A 117 8.18 -27.06 2.68
C GLU A 117 8.65 -27.86 1.44
N GLY A 118 9.96 -27.88 1.15
CA GLY A 118 10.53 -28.59 0.00
C GLY A 118 10.12 -27.99 -1.35
N ILE A 119 9.81 -26.70 -1.40
CA ILE A 119 9.42 -25.96 -2.61
C ILE A 119 10.67 -25.35 -3.23
N PRO A 120 11.01 -25.70 -4.49
CA PRO A 120 12.20 -25.12 -5.14
C PRO A 120 12.04 -23.61 -5.35
N ALA A 121 13.04 -22.84 -4.95
CA ALA A 121 13.12 -21.42 -5.33
C ALA A 121 13.42 -21.32 -6.83
N HIS A 122 12.60 -20.59 -7.56
CA HIS A 122 12.77 -20.35 -9.01
C HIS A 122 13.51 -19.04 -9.28
#